data_a497bd78b2a00996f39ebc6926e9499e
#
_entry.id   a497bd78b2a00996f39ebc6926e9499e
#
_cell.length_a   1.000
_cell.length_b   1.000
_cell.length_c   1.000
_cell.angle_alpha   90.00
_cell.angle_beta   90.00
_cell.angle_gamma   90.00
#
_symmetry.space_group_name_H-M   'P 1'
#
loop_
_entity.id
_entity.type
_entity.pdbx_description
1 polymer ?
#
loop_
_entity_poly.entity_id
_entity_poly.type
_entity_poly.pdbx_seq_one_letter_code
_entity_poly.pdbx_strand_id
1 'polypeptide(L)'
;GSINYVRDRIAETDMQTVSYDIGSNFDTGIYGTILGMSITNFGPDVQYKGEDLSVQVADTIDVDGSLQRITDKFPLPLTFRLGVENTVLGPEGSFAKNENQTLTISVDGIKSNDYVVYGSMGMEYGWKQMYFLRAGSHLNHDTAGLSLGAGANIRLGRMMLTIDYAYVDYDI
;
A
#
# COMPACT_ATOMS: atom_id res chain seq x y z
N GLY A 1 -2.96 -10.42 -8.86
CA GLY A 1 -3.88 -10.33 -7.73
C GLY A 1 -3.48 -11.24 -6.60
N SER A 2 -3.97 -10.97 -5.42
CA SER A 2 -3.75 -11.77 -4.21
C SER A 2 -5.04 -11.99 -3.45
N ILE A 3 -5.05 -13.02 -2.63
CA ILE A 3 -6.12 -13.34 -1.68
C ILE A 3 -5.46 -13.33 -0.31
N ASN A 4 -6.01 -12.53 0.60
CA ASN A 4 -5.46 -12.37 1.94
C ASN A 4 -6.47 -12.85 2.97
N TYR A 5 -6.03 -13.68 3.89
CA TYR A 5 -6.80 -14.00 5.08
C TYR A 5 -6.40 -13.06 6.20
N VAL A 6 -7.36 -12.32 6.71
CA VAL A 6 -7.16 -11.32 7.76
C VAL A 6 -7.82 -11.83 9.04
N ARG A 7 -7.07 -11.86 10.11
CA ARG A 7 -7.57 -12.13 11.45
C ARG A 7 -7.02 -11.09 12.40
N ASP A 8 -7.90 -10.48 13.16
CA ASP A 8 -7.55 -9.56 14.23
C ASP A 8 -8.23 -10.00 15.52
N ARG A 9 -7.51 -9.85 16.64
CA ARG A 9 -8.00 -10.23 17.96
C ARG A 9 -7.69 -9.13 18.96
N ILE A 10 -8.74 -8.69 19.65
CA ILE A 10 -8.65 -7.69 20.73
C ILE A 10 -9.26 -8.32 21.98
N ALA A 11 -8.43 -8.60 22.98
CA ALA A 11 -8.82 -9.32 24.19
C ALA A 11 -9.50 -10.67 23.85
N GLU A 12 -10.77 -10.87 24.20
CA GLU A 12 -11.55 -12.08 23.91
C GLU A 12 -12.49 -11.91 22.72
N THR A 13 -12.35 -10.82 21.98
CA THR A 13 -13.09 -10.60 20.73
C THR A 13 -12.20 -10.85 19.52
N ASP A 14 -12.72 -11.51 18.50
CA ASP A 14 -12.01 -11.75 17.26
C ASP A 14 -12.85 -11.37 16.03
N MET A 15 -12.13 -11.05 14.98
CA MET A 15 -12.64 -10.77 13.66
C MET A 15 -11.84 -11.58 12.64
N GLN A 16 -12.51 -12.19 11.68
CA GLN A 16 -11.88 -12.94 10.59
C GLN A 16 -12.57 -12.59 9.28
N THR A 17 -11.77 -12.44 8.23
CA THR A 17 -12.29 -12.17 6.90
C THR A 17 -11.30 -12.55 5.81
N VAL A 18 -11.76 -12.50 4.58
CA VAL A 18 -10.93 -12.66 3.39
C VAL A 18 -11.00 -11.37 2.58
N SER A 19 -9.84 -10.85 2.16
CA SER A 19 -9.76 -9.73 1.24
C SER A 19 -9.04 -10.11 -0.05
N TYR A 20 -9.33 -9.36 -1.09
CA TYR A 20 -8.81 -9.54 -2.43
C TYR A 20 -8.08 -8.26 -2.86
N ASP A 21 -6.92 -8.43 -3.49
CA ASP A 21 -6.20 -7.35 -4.13
C ASP A 21 -6.10 -7.63 -5.63
N ILE A 22 -6.41 -6.64 -6.44
CA ILE A 22 -6.34 -6.73 -7.89
C ILE A 22 -5.57 -5.51 -8.38
N GLY A 23 -4.62 -5.73 -9.28
CA GLY A 23 -3.87 -4.65 -9.92
C GLY A 23 -3.51 -4.99 -11.35
N SER A 24 -3.29 -3.95 -12.14
CA SER A 24 -2.90 -4.04 -13.54
C SER A 24 -1.94 -2.91 -13.87
N ASN A 25 -0.91 -3.22 -14.66
CA ASN A 25 -0.07 -2.24 -15.32
C ASN A 25 -0.31 -2.32 -16.82
N PHE A 26 -0.48 -1.17 -17.43
CA PHE A 26 -0.73 -1.02 -18.86
C PHE A 26 0.37 -0.16 -19.47
N ASP A 27 1.19 -0.75 -20.33
CA ASP A 27 2.12 -0.01 -21.16
C ASP A 27 1.34 0.68 -22.29
N THR A 28 1.37 2.00 -22.29
CA THR A 28 0.62 2.78 -23.30
C THR A 28 1.25 2.73 -24.69
N GLY A 29 2.52 2.29 -24.79
CA GLY A 29 3.33 2.38 -26.00
C GLY A 29 3.69 3.81 -26.41
N ILE A 30 3.33 4.82 -25.59
CA ILE A 30 3.56 6.23 -25.86
C ILE A 30 4.65 6.75 -24.93
N TYR A 31 5.79 7.08 -25.48
CA TYR A 31 6.94 7.67 -24.76
C TYR A 31 7.31 6.92 -23.47
N GLY A 32 7.24 5.58 -23.46
CA GLY A 32 7.61 4.78 -22.29
C GLY A 32 6.75 5.02 -21.06
N THR A 33 5.48 5.43 -21.26
CA THR A 33 4.55 5.70 -20.18
C THR A 33 3.78 4.45 -19.80
N ILE A 34 3.79 4.11 -18.51
CA ILE A 34 3.05 2.99 -17.92
C ILE A 34 1.95 3.57 -17.04
N LEU A 35 0.73 3.06 -17.20
CA LEU A 35 -0.40 3.32 -16.32
C LEU A 35 -0.57 2.13 -15.36
N GLY A 36 -0.59 2.41 -14.06
CA GLY A 36 -0.85 1.43 -13.02
C GLY A 36 -2.19 1.69 -12.34
N MET A 37 -2.92 0.63 -12.05
CA MET A 37 -4.11 0.71 -11.20
C MET A 37 -4.15 -0.47 -10.25
N SER A 38 -4.63 -0.23 -9.03
CA SER A 38 -4.87 -1.30 -8.07
C SER A 38 -6.04 -0.99 -7.15
N ILE A 39 -6.71 -2.06 -6.74
CA ILE A 39 -7.70 -2.06 -5.67
C ILE A 39 -7.21 -3.06 -4.65
N THR A 40 -7.07 -2.65 -3.40
CA THR A 40 -6.61 -3.50 -2.31
C THR A 40 -7.62 -3.53 -1.18
N ASN A 41 -7.61 -4.63 -0.40
CA ASN A 41 -8.53 -4.88 0.69
C ASN A 41 -10.01 -4.93 0.27
N PHE A 42 -10.30 -5.36 -0.95
CA PHE A 42 -11.69 -5.59 -1.37
C PHE A 42 -12.23 -6.84 -0.67
N GLY A 43 -13.26 -6.69 0.13
CA GLY A 43 -13.85 -7.78 0.90
C GLY A 43 -15.18 -7.40 1.54
N PRO A 44 -15.83 -8.36 2.21
CA PRO A 44 -17.07 -8.09 2.93
C PRO A 44 -16.81 -7.22 4.15
N ASP A 45 -17.87 -6.56 4.63
CA ASP A 45 -17.86 -5.89 5.91
C ASP A 45 -17.53 -6.86 7.04
N VAL A 46 -16.77 -6.40 8.00
CA VAL A 46 -16.29 -7.17 9.13
C VAL A 46 -16.97 -6.75 10.44
N GLN A 47 -16.97 -7.65 11.41
CA GLN A 47 -17.57 -7.44 12.70
C GLN A 47 -16.79 -8.21 13.75
N TYR A 48 -16.50 -7.58 14.88
CA TYR A 48 -15.93 -8.27 16.03
C TYR A 48 -16.98 -9.09 16.75
N LYS A 49 -16.63 -10.31 17.16
CA LYS A 49 -17.45 -11.24 17.93
C LYS A 49 -16.64 -11.79 19.08
N GLY A 50 -17.24 -11.97 20.25
CA GLY A 50 -16.54 -12.53 21.40
C GLY A 50 -17.35 -12.41 22.70
N GLU A 51 -16.87 -13.08 23.72
CA GLU A 51 -17.54 -13.15 25.03
C GLU A 51 -17.49 -11.81 25.78
N ASP A 52 -16.45 -11.00 25.59
CA ASP A 52 -16.34 -9.64 26.16
C ASP A 52 -17.46 -8.69 25.71
N LEU A 53 -18.18 -9.04 24.66
CA LEU A 53 -19.36 -8.29 24.20
C LEU A 53 -20.64 -8.74 24.92
N SER A 54 -20.59 -9.78 25.75
CA SER A 54 -21.74 -10.22 26.54
C SER A 54 -21.90 -9.32 27.78
N VAL A 55 -23.10 -8.78 27.97
CA VAL A 55 -23.49 -8.04 29.17
C VAL A 55 -24.44 -8.91 29.96
N GLN A 56 -24.03 -9.33 31.16
CA GLN A 56 -25.01 -9.92 32.10
C GLN A 56 -25.90 -8.79 32.62
N VAL A 57 -27.17 -8.87 32.25
CA VAL A 57 -28.19 -8.02 32.85
C VAL A 57 -28.54 -8.65 34.20
N ALA A 58 -28.07 -8.02 35.28
CA ALA A 58 -28.51 -8.38 36.62
C ALA A 58 -30.01 -8.05 36.71
N ASP A 59 -30.85 -9.03 36.68
CA ASP A 59 -32.29 -8.80 36.64
C ASP A 59 -33.00 -9.30 37.88
N THR A 60 -33.97 -8.49 38.28
CA THR A 60 -34.98 -8.74 39.33
C THR A 60 -36.12 -9.61 38.82
N ILE A 61 -36.11 -10.06 37.61
CA ILE A 61 -37.11 -10.93 36.98
C ILE A 61 -36.43 -12.10 36.31
N ASP A 62 -36.81 -13.30 36.68
CA ASP A 62 -36.31 -14.62 36.33
C ASP A 62 -36.29 -14.89 34.80
N VAL A 63 -35.43 -14.17 34.07
CA VAL A 63 -35.15 -14.42 32.65
C VAL A 63 -33.65 -14.62 32.51
N ASP A 64 -33.24 -15.86 32.34
CA ASP A 64 -31.90 -16.32 32.03
C ASP A 64 -31.53 -15.81 30.63
N GLY A 65 -31.10 -14.56 30.51
CA GLY A 65 -30.80 -13.88 29.26
C GLY A 65 -29.50 -13.12 29.30
N SER A 66 -28.45 -13.68 28.71
CA SER A 66 -27.27 -12.89 28.35
C SER A 66 -27.57 -12.05 27.11
N LEU A 67 -27.53 -10.72 27.26
CA LEU A 67 -27.57 -9.81 26.12
C LEU A 67 -26.19 -9.74 25.51
N GLN A 68 -26.05 -10.19 24.28
CA GLN A 68 -24.83 -10.04 23.53
C GLN A 68 -24.82 -8.67 22.84
N ARG A 69 -23.87 -7.81 23.18
CA ARG A 69 -23.59 -6.61 22.41
C ARG A 69 -23.01 -7.02 21.06
N ILE A 70 -23.59 -6.51 20.00
CA ILE A 70 -23.10 -6.71 18.65
C ILE A 70 -22.38 -5.42 18.28
N THR A 71 -21.10 -5.51 17.87
CA THR A 71 -20.42 -4.36 17.28
C THR A 71 -21.03 -4.05 15.92
N ASP A 72 -21.00 -2.78 15.53
CA ASP A 72 -21.41 -2.40 14.19
C ASP A 72 -20.47 -3.08 13.16
N LYS A 73 -21.04 -3.36 12.01
CA LYS A 73 -20.23 -3.81 10.86
C LYS A 73 -19.48 -2.62 10.28
N PHE A 74 -18.25 -2.83 9.92
CA PHE A 74 -17.41 -1.82 9.25
C PHE A 74 -16.71 -2.43 8.04
N PRO A 75 -16.52 -1.65 6.97
CA PRO A 75 -15.81 -2.14 5.80
C PRO A 75 -14.30 -2.26 6.10
N LEU A 76 -13.63 -3.15 5.38
CA LEU A 76 -12.19 -3.14 5.32
C LEU A 76 -11.68 -1.80 4.73
N PRO A 77 -10.43 -1.38 5.03
CA PRO A 77 -9.86 -0.15 4.48
C PRO A 77 -9.55 -0.33 2.97
N LEU A 78 -10.64 -0.38 2.19
CA LEU A 78 -10.59 -0.49 0.74
C LEU A 78 -9.80 0.68 0.16
N THR A 79 -8.74 0.39 -0.57
CA THR A 79 -7.88 1.41 -1.17
C THR A 79 -7.83 1.26 -2.68
N PHE A 80 -8.12 2.34 -3.37
CA PHE A 80 -7.95 2.48 -4.82
C PHE A 80 -6.72 3.33 -5.11
N ARG A 81 -5.86 2.86 -6.01
CA ARG A 81 -4.68 3.59 -6.47
C ARG A 81 -4.67 3.65 -8.00
N LEU A 82 -4.37 4.82 -8.52
CA LEU A 82 -4.10 5.07 -9.94
C LEU A 82 -2.76 5.79 -10.04
N GLY A 83 -1.86 5.26 -10.86
CA GLY A 83 -0.53 5.80 -11.02
C GLY A 83 -0.11 5.91 -12.48
N VAL A 84 0.82 6.81 -12.71
CA VAL A 84 1.51 7.01 -13.99
C VAL A 84 3.00 6.97 -13.72
N GLU A 85 3.72 6.18 -14.49
CA GLU A 85 5.17 6.11 -14.48
C GLU A 85 5.70 6.42 -15.89
N ASN A 86 6.80 7.16 -15.94
CA ASN A 86 7.51 7.44 -17.18
C ASN A 86 9.02 7.36 -16.99
N THR A 87 9.69 6.59 -17.85
CA THR A 87 11.15 6.57 -17.94
C THR A 87 11.60 7.71 -18.86
N VAL A 88 12.03 8.81 -18.26
CA VAL A 88 12.43 10.04 -18.96
C VAL A 88 13.79 9.87 -19.63
N LEU A 89 14.72 9.24 -18.94
CA LEU A 89 16.08 8.92 -19.42
C LEU A 89 16.31 7.42 -19.28
N GLY A 90 16.86 6.78 -20.28
CA GLY A 90 17.15 5.35 -20.26
C GLY A 90 17.35 4.78 -21.65
N PRO A 91 17.56 3.45 -21.80
CA PRO A 91 17.68 2.80 -23.10
C PRO A 91 16.45 3.09 -24.01
N GLU A 92 15.28 3.16 -23.40
CA GLU A 92 14.01 3.51 -24.06
C GLU A 92 13.40 4.80 -23.48
N GLY A 93 14.24 5.70 -22.99
CA GLY A 93 13.80 6.94 -22.36
C GLY A 93 12.96 7.81 -23.31
N SER A 94 11.91 8.41 -22.78
CA SER A 94 10.96 9.24 -23.52
C SER A 94 11.57 10.55 -24.00
N PHE A 95 12.50 11.11 -23.23
CA PHE A 95 13.16 12.38 -23.52
C PHE A 95 14.58 12.20 -24.04
N ALA A 96 15.36 11.28 -23.45
CA ALA A 96 16.73 11.02 -23.86
C ALA A 96 17.10 9.55 -23.72
N LYS A 97 17.86 9.02 -24.71
CA LYS A 97 18.37 7.65 -24.68
C LYS A 97 19.74 7.58 -24.06
N ASN A 98 19.91 6.67 -23.09
CA ASN A 98 21.19 6.44 -22.41
C ASN A 98 21.24 4.98 -21.92
N GLU A 99 22.30 4.26 -22.31
CA GLU A 99 22.49 2.85 -21.94
C GLU A 99 22.94 2.65 -20.49
N ASN A 100 23.57 3.68 -19.89
CA ASN A 100 24.20 3.58 -18.58
C ASN A 100 23.40 4.29 -17.46
N GLN A 101 22.44 5.09 -17.82
CA GLN A 101 21.69 5.92 -16.87
C GLN A 101 20.20 5.77 -17.12
N THR A 102 19.43 5.70 -16.04
CA THR A 102 17.96 5.71 -16.08
C THR A 102 17.45 6.80 -15.15
N LEU A 103 16.40 7.48 -15.56
CA LEU A 103 15.62 8.37 -14.71
C LEU A 103 14.15 8.05 -14.93
N THR A 104 13.51 7.55 -13.90
CA THR A 104 12.08 7.24 -13.88
C THR A 104 11.37 8.18 -12.93
N ILE A 105 10.23 8.69 -13.34
CA ILE A 105 9.36 9.54 -12.53
C ILE A 105 7.99 8.86 -12.43
N SER A 106 7.41 8.85 -11.23
CA SER A 106 6.08 8.32 -10.97
C SER A 106 5.22 9.31 -10.21
N VAL A 107 3.92 9.27 -10.48
CA VAL A 107 2.90 10.04 -9.75
C VAL A 107 1.71 9.13 -9.53
N ASP A 108 1.22 9.07 -8.29
CA ASP A 108 0.06 8.27 -7.91
C ASP A 108 -1.00 9.13 -7.23
N GLY A 109 -2.26 8.82 -7.50
CA GLY A 109 -3.40 9.24 -6.71
C GLY A 109 -3.95 8.05 -5.92
N ILE A 110 -4.24 8.27 -4.65
CA ILE A 110 -4.65 7.22 -3.72
C ILE A 110 -5.93 7.66 -3.01
N LYS A 111 -6.92 6.77 -3.00
CA LYS A 111 -8.17 6.96 -2.26
C LYS A 111 -8.47 5.71 -1.44
N SER A 112 -8.49 5.87 -0.13
CA SER A 112 -9.07 4.90 0.78
C SER A 112 -10.49 5.32 1.19
N ASN A 113 -11.34 4.36 1.58
CA ASN A 113 -12.68 4.67 2.07
C ASN A 113 -12.68 5.36 3.44
N ASP A 114 -11.61 5.20 4.22
CA ASP A 114 -11.43 5.73 5.57
C ASP A 114 -10.50 6.96 5.64
N TYR A 115 -9.95 7.42 4.51
CA TYR A 115 -9.04 8.54 4.46
C TYR A 115 -9.34 9.50 3.29
N VAL A 116 -8.85 10.73 3.36
CA VAL A 116 -8.93 11.70 2.26
C VAL A 116 -8.14 11.25 1.04
N VAL A 117 -8.45 11.81 -0.12
CA VAL A 117 -7.63 11.59 -1.32
C VAL A 117 -6.28 12.25 -1.11
N TYR A 118 -5.21 11.50 -1.32
CA TYR A 118 -3.86 12.03 -1.32
C TYR A 118 -3.09 11.56 -2.56
N GLY A 119 -2.03 12.24 -2.87
CA GLY A 119 -1.13 11.88 -3.96
C GLY A 119 0.24 11.47 -3.45
N SER A 120 1.00 10.81 -4.29
CA SER A 120 2.43 10.64 -4.09
C SER A 120 3.17 10.88 -5.39
N MET A 121 4.40 11.34 -5.27
CA MET A 121 5.32 11.46 -6.38
C MET A 121 6.66 10.85 -6.02
N GLY A 122 7.29 10.24 -7.00
CA GLY A 122 8.58 9.60 -6.83
C GLY A 122 9.48 9.78 -8.03
N MET A 123 10.79 9.69 -7.77
CA MET A 123 11.80 9.61 -8.81
C MET A 123 12.85 8.56 -8.43
N GLU A 124 13.34 7.86 -9.43
CA GLU A 124 14.47 6.95 -9.30
C GLU A 124 15.50 7.27 -10.37
N TYR A 125 16.73 7.51 -9.93
CA TYR A 125 17.89 7.60 -10.79
C TYR A 125 18.73 6.34 -10.66
N GLY A 126 18.96 5.63 -11.76
CA GLY A 126 19.79 4.45 -11.85
C GLY A 126 21.09 4.70 -12.64
N TRP A 127 22.21 4.20 -12.14
CA TRP A 127 23.49 4.24 -12.83
C TRP A 127 24.01 2.83 -13.08
N LYS A 128 24.22 2.50 -14.35
CA LYS A 128 24.68 1.18 -14.84
C LYS A 128 23.84 0.01 -14.33
N GLN A 129 22.59 0.26 -13.93
CA GLN A 129 21.73 -0.73 -13.29
C GLN A 129 22.33 -1.37 -12.02
N MET A 130 23.33 -0.71 -11.45
CA MET A 130 24.04 -1.16 -10.25
C MET A 130 23.75 -0.28 -9.04
N TYR A 131 23.59 1.02 -9.23
CA TYR A 131 23.36 1.96 -8.15
C TYR A 131 22.09 2.75 -8.41
N PHE A 132 21.31 2.95 -7.36
CA PHE A 132 20.02 3.61 -7.43
C PHE A 132 19.91 4.67 -6.35
N LEU A 133 19.41 5.84 -6.71
CA LEU A 133 19.01 6.89 -5.80
C LEU A 133 17.52 7.15 -5.99
N ARG A 134 16.78 7.26 -4.90
CA ARG A 134 15.34 7.41 -4.89
C ARG A 134 14.96 8.59 -4.04
N ALA A 135 13.96 9.34 -4.48
CA ALA A 135 13.33 10.37 -3.69
C ALA A 135 11.83 10.33 -3.93
N GLY A 136 11.05 10.63 -2.92
CA GLY A 136 9.60 10.65 -3.02
C GLY A 136 8.98 11.55 -1.97
N SER A 137 7.73 11.93 -2.20
CA SER A 137 6.95 12.72 -1.27
C SER A 137 5.48 12.35 -1.38
N HIS A 138 4.79 12.41 -0.26
CA HIS A 138 3.33 12.35 -0.20
C HIS A 138 2.76 13.76 -0.19
N LEU A 139 1.73 13.97 -0.98
CA LEU A 139 1.01 15.24 -1.10
C LEU A 139 -0.34 15.09 -0.41
N ASN A 140 -0.70 16.03 0.43
CA ASN A 140 -1.95 16.03 1.18
C ASN A 140 -2.10 14.81 2.12
N HIS A 141 -0.98 14.43 2.77
CA HIS A 141 -0.92 13.39 3.76
C HIS A 141 -0.43 13.97 5.10
N ASP A 142 -1.10 13.64 6.20
CA ASP A 142 -0.91 14.33 7.48
C ASP A 142 0.41 13.97 8.19
N THR A 143 1.02 12.83 7.86
CA THR A 143 2.14 12.29 8.65
C THR A 143 3.38 11.91 7.83
N ALA A 144 3.27 11.70 6.52
CA ALA A 144 4.38 11.27 5.68
C ALA A 144 4.79 12.36 4.70
N GLY A 145 5.97 12.91 4.89
CA GLY A 145 6.54 13.96 4.07
C GLY A 145 7.51 13.44 3.00
N LEU A 146 8.78 13.76 3.17
CA LEU A 146 9.86 13.40 2.26
C LEU A 146 10.37 11.97 2.53
N SER A 147 10.62 11.23 1.47
CA SER A 147 11.33 9.94 1.53
C SER A 147 12.56 9.96 0.64
N LEU A 148 13.65 9.35 1.11
CA LEU A 148 14.90 9.20 0.37
C LEU A 148 15.34 7.74 0.42
N GLY A 149 15.94 7.26 -0.66
CA GLY A 149 16.43 5.89 -0.74
C GLY A 149 17.71 5.77 -1.57
N ALA A 150 18.48 4.75 -1.25
CA ALA A 150 19.64 4.36 -2.04
C ALA A 150 19.69 2.83 -2.15
N GLY A 151 20.09 2.34 -3.31
CA GLY A 151 20.20 0.92 -3.58
C GLY A 151 21.45 0.55 -4.35
N ALA A 152 21.91 -0.68 -4.16
CA ALA A 152 23.03 -1.24 -4.92
C ALA A 152 22.77 -2.71 -5.29
N ASN A 153 23.00 -3.05 -6.56
CA ASN A 153 23.02 -4.41 -7.08
C ASN A 153 24.47 -4.84 -7.31
N ILE A 154 24.93 -5.81 -6.55
CA ILE A 154 26.30 -6.32 -6.61
C ILE A 154 26.28 -7.74 -7.16
N ARG A 155 26.94 -7.96 -8.28
CA ARG A 155 27.05 -9.30 -8.87
C ARG A 155 28.25 -10.04 -8.26
N LEU A 156 27.99 -11.14 -7.58
CA LEU A 156 28.98 -12.03 -6.98
C LEU A 156 28.97 -13.38 -7.74
N GLY A 157 29.67 -13.44 -8.85
CA GLY A 157 29.66 -14.62 -9.71
C GLY A 157 28.30 -14.92 -10.31
N ARG A 158 27.62 -15.99 -9.86
CA ARG A 158 26.28 -16.37 -10.29
C ARG A 158 25.15 -15.79 -9.43
N MET A 159 25.51 -15.18 -8.30
CA MET A 159 24.55 -14.59 -7.38
C MET A 159 24.48 -13.08 -7.60
N MET A 160 23.30 -12.50 -7.37
CA MET A 160 23.08 -11.06 -7.30
C MET A 160 22.70 -10.71 -5.87
N LEU A 161 23.44 -9.82 -5.25
CA LEU A 161 23.14 -9.24 -3.95
C LEU A 161 22.54 -7.86 -4.19
N THR A 162 21.32 -7.66 -3.71
CA THR A 162 20.67 -6.35 -3.69
C THR A 162 20.65 -5.82 -2.27
N ILE A 163 21.10 -4.60 -2.09
CA ILE A 163 21.07 -3.88 -0.82
C ILE A 163 20.31 -2.59 -1.04
N ASP A 164 19.24 -2.37 -0.27
CA ASP A 164 18.45 -1.14 -0.31
C ASP A 164 18.38 -0.52 1.08
N TYR A 165 18.45 0.80 1.12
CA TYR A 165 18.25 1.63 2.29
C TYR A 165 17.19 2.67 1.99
N ALA A 166 16.29 2.90 2.94
CA ALA A 166 15.25 3.93 2.84
C ALA A 166 15.16 4.72 4.14
N TYR A 167 14.96 6.01 4.00
CA TYR A 167 14.65 6.96 5.06
C TYR A 167 13.32 7.64 4.72
N VAL A 168 12.44 7.73 5.70
CA VAL A 168 11.16 8.44 5.59
C VAL A 168 11.06 9.43 6.74
N ASP A 169 10.77 10.67 6.40
CA ASP A 169 10.50 11.72 7.38
C ASP A 169 9.02 11.66 7.74
N TYR A 170 8.75 11.46 9.03
CA TYR A 170 7.40 11.48 9.58
C TYR A 170 7.27 12.71 10.49
N ASP A 171 6.41 13.64 10.13
CA ASP A 171 5.96 14.70 11.02
C ASP A 171 5.07 14.08 12.11
N ILE A 172 5.62 13.94 13.32
CA ILE A 172 4.93 13.45 14.51
C ILE A 172 4.57 14.63 15.43
#